data_1741c0a42d0b64b982b67daf50e90894
#
_entry.id   1741c0a42d0b64b982b67daf50e90894
#
_cell.length_a   1.000
_cell.length_b   1.000
_cell.length_c   1.000
_cell.angle_alpha   90.00
_cell.angle_beta   90.00
_cell.angle_gamma   90.00
#
_symmetry.space_group_name_H-M   'P 1'
#
loop_
_entity.id
_entity.type
_entity.pdbx_description
1 polymer ?
#
loop_
_entity_poly.entity_id
_entity_poly.type
_entity_poly.pdbx_seq_one_letter_code
_entity_poly.pdbx_strand_id
1 'polypeptide(L)'
;MRKMDYKYFSKAKQIAQVSDFPKVHIGCIAVYQNRIIGIGCNTNKTHPTQKYYNRYRIDDNDFDNSESLLPKLHAEINCINQLKHLNINFSKVKLYIYRTRKDIVCGMARPCASCMQAIRDLGIREIYYTTNDGYSYEKLEKGCVT
;
A
#
# COMPACT_ATOMS: atom_id res chain seq x y z
N MET A 1 -2.82 16.50 10.30
CA MET A 1 -2.43 16.35 8.89
C MET A 1 -2.63 17.63 8.12
N ARG A 2 -1.78 17.86 7.14
CA ARG A 2 -1.84 19.06 6.30
C ARG A 2 -2.92 18.91 5.24
N LYS A 3 -3.36 20.05 4.66
CA LYS A 3 -4.30 20.04 3.54
C LYS A 3 -3.82 19.16 2.38
N MET A 4 -2.53 19.19 2.08
CA MET A 4 -1.96 18.39 0.99
C MET A 4 -2.15 16.90 1.23
N ASP A 5 -2.08 16.46 2.49
CA ASP A 5 -2.27 15.05 2.81
C ASP A 5 -3.67 14.58 2.46
N TYR A 6 -4.67 15.40 2.77
CA TYR A 6 -6.07 15.06 2.42
C TYR A 6 -6.28 15.04 0.90
N LYS A 7 -5.60 15.94 0.17
CA LYS A 7 -5.64 15.92 -1.28
C LYS A 7 -5.11 14.60 -1.84
N TYR A 8 -4.00 14.13 -1.30
CA TYR A 8 -3.42 12.87 -1.75
C TYR A 8 -4.26 11.68 -1.32
N PHE A 9 -4.88 11.71 -0.16
CA PHE A 9 -5.85 10.68 0.22
C PHE A 9 -7.03 10.65 -0.75
N SER A 10 -7.50 11.81 -1.19
CA SER A 10 -8.57 11.88 -2.19
C SER A 10 -8.16 11.22 -3.50
N LYS A 11 -6.91 11.42 -3.93
CA LYS A 11 -6.38 10.76 -5.11
C LYS A 11 -6.28 9.26 -4.92
N ALA A 12 -5.81 8.82 -3.75
CA ALA A 12 -5.75 7.39 -3.45
C ALA A 12 -7.14 6.76 -3.47
N LYS A 13 -8.15 7.47 -2.99
CA LYS A 13 -9.54 7.02 -3.06
C LYS A 13 -10.00 6.81 -4.51
N GLN A 14 -9.67 7.76 -5.39
CA GLN A 14 -9.99 7.62 -6.80
C GLN A 14 -9.33 6.39 -7.42
N ILE A 15 -8.08 6.12 -7.04
CA ILE A 15 -7.37 4.94 -7.54
C ILE A 15 -8.01 3.66 -6.98
N ALA A 16 -8.44 3.67 -5.73
CA ALA A 16 -9.14 2.52 -5.15
C ALA A 16 -10.38 2.12 -5.94
N GLN A 17 -11.08 3.11 -6.49
CA GLN A 17 -12.31 2.87 -7.25
C GLN A 17 -12.06 2.09 -8.55
N VAL A 18 -10.81 2.04 -9.03
CA VAL A 18 -10.44 1.31 -10.24
C VAL A 18 -10.17 -0.17 -9.96
N SER A 19 -10.08 -0.55 -8.68
CA SER A 19 -9.79 -1.94 -8.31
C SER A 19 -10.85 -2.90 -8.82
N ASP A 20 -10.40 -4.02 -9.38
CA ASP A 20 -11.28 -5.11 -9.83
C ASP A 20 -11.51 -6.16 -8.73
N PHE A 21 -10.99 -5.93 -7.53
CA PHE A 21 -11.18 -6.86 -6.43
C PHE A 21 -12.64 -6.82 -5.96
N PRO A 22 -13.26 -7.99 -5.68
CA PRO A 22 -14.73 -8.04 -5.50
C PRO A 22 -15.25 -7.39 -4.23
N LYS A 23 -14.50 -7.39 -3.13
CA LYS A 23 -15.05 -6.96 -1.83
C LYS A 23 -14.42 -5.70 -1.27
N VAL A 24 -13.13 -5.54 -1.43
CA VAL A 24 -12.36 -4.47 -0.82
C VAL A 24 -11.55 -3.78 -1.90
N HIS A 25 -11.63 -2.45 -1.92
CA HIS A 25 -10.89 -1.66 -2.90
C HIS A 25 -9.84 -0.83 -2.17
N ILE A 26 -8.59 -0.99 -2.56
CA ILE A 26 -7.47 -0.27 -1.96
C ILE A 26 -6.73 0.47 -3.06
N GLY A 27 -6.46 1.75 -2.82
CA GLY A 27 -5.64 2.56 -3.70
C GLY A 27 -4.41 3.04 -2.97
N CYS A 28 -3.30 3.09 -3.67
CA CYS A 28 -2.04 3.57 -3.13
C CYS A 28 -1.40 4.53 -4.11
N ILE A 29 -0.95 5.69 -3.62
CA ILE A 29 -0.16 6.60 -4.43
C ILE A 29 1.16 6.88 -3.75
N ALA A 30 2.19 7.09 -4.56
CA ALA A 30 3.50 7.49 -4.09
C ALA A 30 3.75 8.93 -4.50
N VAL A 31 4.17 9.75 -3.54
CA VAL A 31 4.40 11.19 -3.75
C VAL A 31 5.85 11.51 -3.43
N TYR A 32 6.50 12.24 -4.34
CA TYR A 32 7.88 12.68 -4.18
C TYR A 32 7.98 14.11 -4.65
N GLN A 33 8.47 15.01 -3.79
CA GLN A 33 8.60 16.44 -4.11
C GLN A 33 7.29 17.03 -4.63
N ASN A 34 6.21 16.73 -3.93
CA ASN A 34 4.84 17.19 -4.26
C ASN A 34 4.31 16.71 -5.62
N ARG A 35 4.89 15.62 -6.15
CA ARG A 35 4.43 15.00 -7.40
C ARG A 35 4.07 13.55 -7.16
N ILE A 36 2.99 13.11 -7.79
CA ILE A 36 2.61 11.71 -7.78
C ILE A 36 3.52 10.99 -8.78
N ILE A 37 4.30 10.02 -8.28
CA ILE A 37 5.26 9.27 -9.09
C ILE A 37 4.87 7.82 -9.29
N GLY A 38 3.84 7.36 -8.60
CA GLY A 38 3.35 6.00 -8.77
C GLY A 38 1.94 5.88 -8.26
N ILE A 39 1.17 5.00 -8.86
CA ILE A 39 -0.20 4.71 -8.44
C ILE A 39 -0.42 3.20 -8.54
N GLY A 40 -1.27 2.66 -7.67
CA GLY A 40 -1.61 1.26 -7.73
C GLY A 40 -2.90 0.98 -6.98
N CYS A 41 -3.64 -0.01 -7.45
CA CYS A 41 -4.79 -0.53 -6.73
C CYS A 41 -4.60 -2.04 -6.55
N ASN A 42 -5.34 -2.61 -5.60
CA ASN A 42 -5.32 -4.05 -5.45
C ASN A 42 -6.05 -4.68 -6.63
N THR A 43 -5.53 -5.81 -7.11
CA THR A 43 -6.11 -6.50 -8.25
C THR A 43 -6.27 -7.98 -7.97
N ASN A 44 -7.12 -8.62 -8.75
CA ASN A 44 -7.34 -10.06 -8.66
C ASN A 44 -6.25 -10.84 -9.40
N LYS A 45 -5.30 -10.15 -10.02
CA LYS A 45 -4.18 -10.76 -10.74
C LYS A 45 -3.06 -11.15 -9.78
N THR A 46 -2.34 -12.21 -10.12
CA THR A 46 -1.15 -12.61 -9.36
C THR A 46 0.07 -11.88 -9.88
N HIS A 47 1.10 -11.77 -9.03
CA HIS A 47 2.34 -11.11 -9.42
C HIS A 47 3.52 -11.72 -8.66
N PRO A 48 4.68 -11.94 -9.34
CA PRO A 48 5.85 -12.56 -8.71
C PRO A 48 6.37 -11.80 -7.49
N THR A 49 6.36 -10.47 -7.53
CA THR A 49 6.81 -9.66 -6.40
C THR A 49 5.94 -9.90 -5.17
N GLN A 50 4.62 -9.99 -5.38
CA GLN A 50 3.70 -10.28 -4.28
C GLN A 50 3.96 -11.67 -3.72
N LYS A 51 4.20 -12.65 -4.59
CA LYS A 51 4.52 -13.99 -4.16
C LYS A 51 5.78 -14.02 -3.30
N TYR A 52 6.80 -13.28 -3.70
CA TYR A 52 8.05 -13.21 -2.94
C TYR A 52 7.81 -12.65 -1.54
N TYR A 53 7.09 -11.54 -1.43
CA TYR A 53 6.89 -10.88 -0.14
C TYR A 53 5.87 -11.58 0.75
N ASN A 54 5.01 -12.43 0.19
CA ASN A 54 4.04 -13.16 1.00
C ASN A 54 4.70 -14.10 2.00
N ARG A 55 5.99 -14.40 1.85
CA ARG A 55 6.74 -15.14 2.87
C ARG A 55 6.71 -14.44 4.24
N TYR A 56 6.56 -13.13 4.26
CA TYR A 56 6.54 -12.34 5.50
C TYR A 56 5.17 -12.39 6.19
N ARG A 57 4.19 -13.06 5.59
CA ARG A 57 2.85 -13.23 6.16
C ARG A 57 2.69 -14.55 6.88
N ILE A 58 3.78 -15.15 7.31
CA ILE A 58 3.76 -16.47 7.96
C ILE A 58 2.82 -16.51 9.16
N ASP A 59 2.72 -15.39 9.90
CA ASP A 59 1.92 -15.33 11.11
C ASP A 59 0.45 -14.92 10.85
N ASP A 60 0.10 -14.65 9.60
CA ASP A 60 -1.27 -14.30 9.26
C ASP A 60 -2.13 -15.55 9.28
N ASN A 61 -3.33 -15.44 9.85
CA ASN A 61 -4.27 -16.54 9.96
C ASN A 61 -5.02 -16.84 8.66
N ASP A 62 -4.50 -16.37 7.53
CA ASP A 62 -5.15 -16.52 6.24
C ASP A 62 -4.83 -17.85 5.56
N PHE A 63 -4.06 -18.70 6.20
CA PHE A 63 -3.64 -19.97 5.60
C PHE A 63 -4.76 -20.94 5.34
N ASP A 64 -5.87 -20.78 6.06
CA ASP A 64 -7.01 -21.69 5.92
C ASP A 64 -7.81 -21.42 4.65
N ASN A 65 -7.56 -20.30 4.00
CA ASN A 65 -8.30 -19.91 2.82
C ASN A 65 -7.50 -20.33 1.60
N SER A 66 -8.09 -21.19 0.77
CA SER A 66 -7.43 -21.64 -0.46
C SER A 66 -7.08 -20.48 -1.37
N GLU A 67 -7.83 -19.39 -1.31
CA GLU A 67 -7.55 -18.19 -2.08
C GLU A 67 -6.28 -17.49 -1.61
N SER A 68 -5.90 -17.65 -0.34
CA SER A 68 -4.68 -17.07 0.18
C SER A 68 -3.43 -17.70 -0.38
N LEU A 69 -3.55 -18.85 -1.00
CA LEU A 69 -2.42 -19.49 -1.68
C LEU A 69 -2.06 -18.78 -2.98
N LEU A 70 -2.98 -18.01 -3.53
CA LEU A 70 -2.74 -17.25 -4.75
C LEU A 70 -2.25 -15.85 -4.38
N PRO A 71 -1.05 -15.45 -4.84
CA PRO A 71 -0.47 -14.16 -4.47
C PRO A 71 -1.14 -13.01 -5.23
N LYS A 72 -2.34 -12.64 -4.79
CA LYS A 72 -3.07 -11.50 -5.35
C LYS A 72 -2.27 -10.22 -5.13
N LEU A 73 -2.18 -9.39 -6.13
CA LEU A 73 -1.38 -8.18 -6.07
C LEU A 73 -2.05 -7.12 -5.19
N HIS A 74 -1.34 -6.70 -4.14
CA HIS A 74 -1.79 -5.63 -3.27
C HIS A 74 -1.50 -4.26 -3.89
N ALA A 75 -2.28 -3.26 -3.49
CA ALA A 75 -2.13 -1.91 -4.02
C ALA A 75 -0.75 -1.34 -3.78
N GLU A 76 -0.19 -1.57 -2.60
CA GLU A 76 1.11 -1.04 -2.22
C GLU A 76 2.23 -1.60 -3.10
N ILE A 77 2.25 -2.92 -3.28
CA ILE A 77 3.28 -3.55 -4.12
C ILE A 77 3.09 -3.15 -5.58
N ASN A 78 1.85 -3.05 -6.05
CA ASN A 78 1.56 -2.56 -7.40
C ASN A 78 2.14 -1.15 -7.59
N CYS A 79 1.93 -0.28 -6.62
CA CYS A 79 2.43 1.09 -6.67
C CYS A 79 3.96 1.13 -6.67
N ILE A 80 4.60 0.47 -5.70
CA ILE A 80 6.06 0.57 -5.55
C ILE A 80 6.83 -0.14 -6.65
N ASN A 81 6.23 -1.13 -7.31
CA ASN A 81 6.88 -1.77 -8.46
C ASN A 81 7.18 -0.78 -9.58
N GLN A 82 6.43 0.31 -9.67
CA GLN A 82 6.66 1.35 -10.66
C GLN A 82 7.84 2.24 -10.31
N LEU A 83 8.30 2.20 -9.07
CA LEU A 83 9.32 3.11 -8.55
C LEU A 83 10.72 2.51 -8.50
N LYS A 84 10.84 1.19 -8.58
CA LYS A 84 12.09 0.47 -8.31
C LYS A 84 13.27 0.93 -9.15
N HIS A 85 12.99 1.34 -10.37
CA HIS A 85 14.02 1.75 -11.32
C HIS A 85 14.34 3.25 -11.29
N LEU A 86 13.64 4.01 -10.46
CA LEU A 86 13.88 5.43 -10.36
C LEU A 86 15.12 5.71 -9.49
N ASN A 87 15.90 6.68 -9.92
CA ASN A 87 17.09 7.10 -9.17
C ASN A 87 16.74 8.29 -8.28
N ILE A 88 16.06 8.02 -7.17
CA ILE A 88 15.60 9.03 -6.23
C ILE A 88 15.89 8.60 -4.80
N ASN A 89 15.79 9.55 -3.86
CA ASN A 89 15.92 9.24 -2.46
C ASN A 89 14.56 8.76 -1.91
N PHE A 90 14.40 7.45 -1.82
CA PHE A 90 13.14 6.85 -1.40
C PHE A 90 12.75 7.21 0.04
N SER A 91 13.70 7.63 0.86
CA SER A 91 13.36 8.06 2.22
C SER A 91 12.50 9.32 2.25
N LYS A 92 12.42 10.03 1.14
CA LYS A 92 11.58 11.23 0.98
C LYS A 92 10.28 10.96 0.24
N VAL A 93 10.05 9.72 -0.16
CA VAL A 93 8.78 9.32 -0.78
C VAL A 93 7.75 9.10 0.31
N LYS A 94 6.53 9.58 0.06
CA LYS A 94 5.39 9.36 0.95
C LYS A 94 4.38 8.49 0.25
N LEU A 95 3.88 7.46 0.93
CA LEU A 95 2.80 6.64 0.41
C LEU A 95 1.49 7.03 1.08
N TYR A 96 0.44 7.12 0.29
CA TYR A 96 -0.92 7.36 0.77
C TYR A 96 -1.78 6.19 0.36
N ILE A 97 -2.42 5.54 1.32
CA ILE A 97 -3.15 4.30 1.11
C ILE A 97 -4.59 4.48 1.59
N TYR A 98 -5.54 4.23 0.71
CA TYR A 98 -6.96 4.41 0.99
C TYR A 98 -7.69 3.08 0.78
N ARG A 99 -8.47 2.67 1.77
CA ARG A 99 -9.27 1.45 1.69
C ARG A 99 -10.74 1.81 1.77
N THR A 100 -11.52 1.28 0.83
CA THR A 100 -12.98 1.44 0.83
C THR A 100 -13.63 0.06 0.86
N ARG A 101 -14.83 0.01 1.47
CA ARG A 101 -15.73 -1.14 1.43
C ARG A 101 -17.10 -0.64 1.00
N LYS A 102 -17.98 -1.58 0.62
CA LYS A 102 -19.34 -1.23 0.21
C LYS A 102 -20.09 -0.45 1.27
N ASP A 103 -19.90 -0.81 2.53
CA ASP A 103 -20.66 -0.29 3.67
C ASP A 103 -19.88 0.71 4.52
N ILE A 104 -18.59 0.88 4.26
CA ILE A 104 -17.72 1.77 5.05
C ILE A 104 -16.89 2.61 4.09
N VAL A 105 -16.95 3.93 4.27
CA VAL A 105 -16.21 4.85 3.42
C VAL A 105 -14.70 4.73 3.60
N CYS A 106 -14.26 4.50 4.83
CA CYS A 106 -12.85 4.27 5.14
C CYS A 106 -12.69 2.93 5.85
N GLY A 107 -11.59 2.26 5.60
CA GLY A 107 -11.24 1.04 6.30
C GLY A 107 -9.78 1.07 6.71
N MET A 108 -9.37 0.15 7.56
CA MET A 108 -7.98 0.04 8.00
C MET A 108 -7.09 -0.37 6.83
N ALA A 109 -6.23 0.53 6.41
CA ALA A 109 -5.34 0.34 5.26
C ALA A 109 -3.87 0.25 5.64
N ARG A 110 -3.57 0.01 6.91
CA ARG A 110 -2.17 -0.19 7.30
C ARG A 110 -1.62 -1.40 6.53
N PRO A 111 -0.45 -1.25 5.87
CA PRO A 111 0.09 -2.34 5.06
C PRO A 111 0.27 -3.62 5.86
N CYS A 112 -0.03 -4.76 5.24
CA CYS A 112 0.23 -6.06 5.86
C CYS A 112 1.74 -6.30 5.93
N ALA A 113 2.14 -7.38 6.60
CA ALA A 113 3.55 -7.68 6.80
C ALA A 113 4.33 -7.77 5.48
N SER A 114 3.73 -8.36 4.45
CA SER A 114 4.40 -8.47 3.14
C SER A 114 4.60 -7.11 2.49
N CYS A 115 3.58 -6.27 2.48
CA CYS A 115 3.69 -4.93 1.90
C CYS A 115 4.62 -4.05 2.71
N MET A 116 4.56 -4.15 4.03
CA MET A 116 5.43 -3.37 4.90
C MET A 116 6.90 -3.69 4.64
N GLN A 117 7.23 -4.95 4.46
CA GLN A 117 8.61 -5.35 4.15
C GLN A 117 9.05 -4.81 2.79
N ALA A 118 8.17 -4.89 1.79
CA ALA A 118 8.49 -4.35 0.46
C ALA A 118 8.72 -2.84 0.51
N ILE A 119 7.91 -2.13 1.27
CA ILE A 119 8.05 -0.67 1.45
C ILE A 119 9.40 -0.34 2.09
N ARG A 120 9.76 -1.07 3.15
CA ARG A 120 11.04 -0.86 3.84
C ARG A 120 12.24 -1.21 2.98
N ASP A 121 12.15 -2.30 2.23
CA ASP A 121 13.24 -2.73 1.35
C ASP A 121 13.55 -1.68 0.29
N LEU A 122 12.53 -0.98 -0.20
CA LEU A 122 12.74 0.10 -1.16
C LEU A 122 13.34 1.34 -0.53
N GLY A 123 13.16 1.52 0.78
CA GLY A 123 13.71 2.66 1.50
C GLY A 123 12.68 3.73 1.87
N ILE A 124 11.41 3.50 1.60
CA ILE A 124 10.34 4.43 1.96
C ILE A 124 10.11 4.38 3.47
N ARG A 125 9.97 5.56 4.10
CA ARG A 125 9.85 5.67 5.55
C ARG A 125 8.60 6.37 6.04
N GLU A 126 7.82 6.96 5.16
CA GLU A 126 6.63 7.68 5.57
C GLU A 126 5.42 7.10 4.87
N ILE A 127 4.46 6.63 5.66
CA ILE A 127 3.21 6.10 5.14
C ILE A 127 2.03 6.81 5.80
N TYR A 128 1.02 7.07 4.99
CA TYR A 128 -0.26 7.60 5.41
C TYR A 128 -1.33 6.61 4.99
N TYR A 129 -2.25 6.29 5.87
CA TYR A 129 -3.27 5.30 5.54
C TYR A 129 -4.57 5.62 6.25
N THR A 130 -5.67 5.10 5.68
CA THR A 130 -6.98 5.24 6.32
C THR A 130 -7.10 4.25 7.48
N THR A 131 -7.91 4.63 8.45
CA THR A 131 -8.34 3.75 9.54
C THR A 131 -9.85 3.70 9.52
N ASN A 132 -10.43 2.89 10.42
CA ASN A 132 -11.89 2.84 10.52
C ASN A 132 -12.50 4.17 10.95
N ASP A 133 -11.70 5.03 11.60
CA ASP A 133 -12.16 6.29 12.17
C ASP A 133 -11.62 7.52 11.44
N GLY A 134 -10.77 7.34 10.44
CA GLY A 134 -10.18 8.48 9.74
C GLY A 134 -8.84 8.17 9.10
N TYR A 135 -7.83 8.96 9.43
CA TYR A 135 -6.53 8.89 8.78
C TYR A 135 -5.42 8.79 9.80
N SER A 136 -4.34 8.10 9.44
CA SER A 136 -3.18 7.93 10.30
C SER A 136 -1.89 8.15 9.51
N TYR A 137 -0.84 8.49 10.25
CA TYR A 137 0.50 8.66 9.71
C TYR A 137 1.47 7.82 10.52
N GLU A 138 2.40 7.18 9.85
CA GLU A 138 3.41 6.37 10.52
C GLU A 138 4.76 6.60 9.88
N LYS A 139 5.75 6.88 10.69
CA LYS A 139 7.13 6.99 10.22
C LYS A 139 7.83 5.67 10.48
N LEU A 140 8.30 5.03 9.40
CA LEU A 140 8.96 3.75 9.50
C LEU A 140 10.43 3.95 9.89
N GLU A 141 10.90 3.12 10.81
CA GLU A 141 12.29 3.14 11.21
C GLU A 141 13.18 2.72 10.04
N LYS A 142 14.39 3.27 10.02
CA LYS A 142 15.40 2.85 9.08
C LYS A 142 15.50 1.34 9.15
N GLY A 143 15.34 0.70 8.00
CA GLY A 143 15.26 -0.73 7.91
C GLY A 143 16.27 -1.44 8.74
N CYS A 144 15.83 -2.55 9.25
CA CYS A 144 16.49 -3.37 10.20
C CYS A 144 18.00 -3.29 10.14
N VAL A 145 18.55 -2.62 11.08
CA VAL A 145 19.97 -2.40 11.18
C VAL A 145 20.68 -3.61 11.77
N THR A 146 19.97 -4.60 12.03
CA THR A 146 20.61 -5.80 12.58
C THR A 146 21.25 -6.63 11.52
#